data_0092b40b86d1cf40e6ca05f2d08b36e4
#
_entry.id   0092b40b86d1cf40e6ca05f2d08b36e4
#
_cell.length_a   1.000
_cell.length_b   1.000
_cell.length_c   1.000
_cell.angle_alpha   90.00
_cell.angle_beta   90.00
_cell.angle_gamma   90.00
#
_symmetry.space_group_name_H-M   'P 1'
#
loop_
_entity.id
_entity.type
_entity.pdbx_description
1 polymer ?
#
loop_
_entity_poly.entity_id
_entity_poly.type
_entity_poly.pdbx_seq_one_letter_code
_entity_poly.pdbx_strand_id
1 'polypeptide(L)'
;MISSNDTTNAARLAITSTSTAVAFPYNTLLYFYLIWIGVDVSQQPTRIILIILAALLGFIAYVWFSNGSQAPQMRGGGGQTTVKTATITSAELTRQVKSLGTALAYDSAKIVTATSDYLTLVNINEGQPVKKGQLLAQLNDAEEKARVAELKATLNEQKRQLARLTNLTRTQASAISLQDEQQAKVNATQAQLDAVLARLSEMQINAPFDGLLGLRQVSEGAYITAGTVLTTLDDISKIRVEFNVSEHYIADLQLEMPLAITNVAYGQTQFNGTIKALDPRLDPVTRSIKVHGIVDNTELKLRPGMLLNVTVELANNKVLQVPEKAIVPLQNRHYVFVVKPDDSVQQVEIKLGQRVPGSIEVLSGLKEGDEVVIEGTQKLRSGVVVTRVEQ
;
A
#
# COMPACT_ATOMS: atom_id res chain seq x y z
N MET A 1 -22.55 -37.32 33.29
CA MET A 1 -21.86 -37.73 34.54
C MET A 1 -20.81 -36.68 34.82
N ILE A 2 -21.13 -35.83 35.75
CA ILE A 2 -20.39 -35.52 36.96
C ILE A 2 -19.20 -34.58 36.62
N SER A 3 -19.31 -33.32 36.91
CA SER A 3 -19.16 -32.60 38.19
C SER A 3 -17.69 -32.25 38.41
N SER A 4 -17.26 -31.14 38.75
CA SER A 4 -17.61 -30.08 39.62
C SER A 4 -16.36 -29.23 39.86
N ASN A 5 -16.55 -27.94 40.05
CA ASN A 5 -16.02 -27.16 41.15
C ASN A 5 -14.51 -27.24 41.49
N ASP A 6 -13.82 -26.20 41.78
CA ASP A 6 -14.05 -25.18 42.80
C ASP A 6 -12.99 -24.06 42.66
N THR A 7 -13.43 -22.82 42.86
CA THR A 7 -13.01 -21.85 43.88
C THR A 7 -11.50 -21.58 44.02
N THR A 8 -10.99 -20.40 44.13
CA THR A 8 -11.27 -19.34 45.10
C THR A 8 -10.36 -18.12 44.88
N ASN A 9 -10.92 -16.98 45.14
CA ASN A 9 -10.44 -15.90 46.01
C ASN A 9 -9.25 -15.04 45.59
N ALA A 10 -9.61 -13.84 45.29
CA ALA A 10 -9.64 -12.67 46.22
C ALA A 10 -8.30 -11.94 46.33
N ALA A 11 -8.31 -10.70 45.96
CA ALA A 11 -7.94 -9.62 46.87
C ALA A 11 -8.23 -8.26 46.23
N ARG A 12 -9.32 -7.68 46.60
CA ARG A 12 -9.56 -6.24 46.52
C ARG A 12 -8.64 -5.60 47.56
N LEU A 13 -7.82 -4.63 47.15
CA LEU A 13 -7.24 -3.65 48.03
C LEU A 13 -7.75 -2.27 47.60
N ALA A 14 -8.79 -1.84 48.31
CA ALA A 14 -9.28 -0.48 48.31
C ALA A 14 -8.32 0.36 49.15
N ILE A 15 -7.70 1.37 48.54
CA ILE A 15 -7.05 2.45 49.30
C ILE A 15 -7.98 3.65 49.23
N THR A 16 -8.74 3.82 50.30
CA THR A 16 -9.46 5.05 50.63
C THR A 16 -8.47 6.03 51.25
N SER A 17 -8.12 7.10 50.54
CA SER A 17 -7.46 8.25 51.13
C SER A 17 -8.54 9.28 51.47
N THR A 18 -8.93 9.31 52.73
CA THR A 18 -9.70 10.38 53.36
C THR A 18 -8.81 11.61 53.56
N SER A 19 -9.01 12.63 52.74
CA SER A 19 -8.49 13.98 52.97
C SER A 19 -9.49 14.73 53.84
N THR A 20 -9.21 14.84 55.13
CA THR A 20 -9.92 15.69 56.05
C THR A 20 -9.44 17.13 55.87
N ALA A 21 -10.25 17.94 55.20
CA ALA A 21 -10.07 19.39 55.18
C ALA A 21 -10.60 19.96 56.50
N VAL A 22 -9.70 20.45 57.35
CA VAL A 22 -10.02 21.23 58.54
C VAL A 22 -10.38 22.63 58.10
N ALA A 23 -11.66 22.95 58.12
CA ALA A 23 -12.16 24.30 57.93
C ALA A 23 -11.99 25.07 59.23
N PHE A 24 -11.09 26.02 59.30
CA PHE A 24 -11.02 27.02 60.38
C PHE A 24 -12.08 28.07 60.09
N PRO A 25 -12.93 28.42 61.12
CA PRO A 25 -13.93 29.47 60.98
C PRO A 25 -13.25 30.85 61.09
N TYR A 26 -13.37 31.63 60.06
CA TYR A 26 -12.85 32.98 59.90
C TYR A 26 -13.48 34.00 60.93
N ASN A 27 -14.29 33.59 61.86
CA ASN A 27 -15.07 34.46 62.71
C ASN A 27 -14.41 34.78 64.11
N THR A 28 -13.25 34.17 64.43
CA THR A 28 -12.59 34.37 65.72
C THR A 28 -11.53 35.43 65.72
N LEU A 29 -10.98 35.84 64.61
CA LEU A 29 -9.96 36.89 64.54
C LEU A 29 -10.52 38.32 64.51
N LEU A 30 -11.79 38.49 64.14
CA LEU A 30 -12.44 39.80 64.12
C LEU A 30 -12.87 40.23 65.51
N TYR A 31 -13.17 39.29 66.46
CA TYR A 31 -13.51 39.57 67.83
C TYR A 31 -12.32 40.02 68.70
N PHE A 32 -11.13 39.53 68.42
CA PHE A 32 -9.92 39.91 69.17
C PHE A 32 -9.39 41.29 68.76
N TYR A 33 -9.66 41.78 67.56
CA TYR A 33 -9.20 43.11 67.14
C TYR A 33 -10.10 44.25 67.64
N LEU A 34 -11.37 43.98 67.95
CA LEU A 34 -12.34 44.96 68.49
C LEU A 34 -12.21 45.21 70.01
N ILE A 35 -11.60 44.30 70.76
CA ILE A 35 -11.36 44.43 72.20
C ILE A 35 -10.15 45.32 72.51
N TRP A 36 -9.25 45.52 71.51
CA TRP A 36 -8.03 46.30 71.72
C TRP A 36 -8.21 47.84 71.54
N ILE A 37 -9.36 48.30 70.99
CA ILE A 37 -9.62 49.71 70.69
C ILE A 37 -10.55 50.40 71.76
N GLY A 38 -10.87 49.77 72.88
CA GLY A 38 -11.48 50.47 74.05
C GLY A 38 -12.80 51.20 73.75
N VAL A 39 -13.63 50.75 72.80
CA VAL A 39 -14.91 51.38 72.45
C VAL A 39 -16.03 50.61 73.16
N ASP A 40 -16.65 51.27 74.15
CA ASP A 40 -17.81 50.79 74.92
C ASP A 40 -19.05 50.73 74.02
N VAL A 41 -19.53 49.52 73.69
CA VAL A 41 -20.55 49.24 72.68
C VAL A 41 -22.00 49.29 73.29
N SER A 42 -22.22 49.90 74.41
CA SER A 42 -23.52 49.76 75.08
C SER A 42 -24.57 50.87 74.86
N GLN A 43 -24.25 51.91 74.08
CA GLN A 43 -25.23 52.97 73.82
C GLN A 43 -25.07 53.59 72.40
N GLN A 44 -26.02 53.28 71.55
CA GLN A 44 -26.28 53.85 70.14
C GLN A 44 -25.66 53.16 68.97
N PRO A 45 -26.26 52.06 68.47
CA PRO A 45 -25.76 51.35 67.29
C PRO A 45 -25.84 52.21 65.97
N THR A 46 -26.65 53.19 65.89
CA THR A 46 -26.82 54.04 64.69
C THR A 46 -25.62 54.94 64.35
N ARG A 47 -24.86 55.38 65.41
CA ARG A 47 -23.67 56.23 65.16
C ARG A 47 -22.46 55.41 64.62
N ILE A 48 -22.35 54.20 65.12
CA ILE A 48 -21.25 53.31 64.65
C ILE A 48 -21.48 52.90 63.21
N ILE A 49 -22.73 52.58 62.83
CA ILE A 49 -23.08 52.25 61.41
C ILE A 49 -22.81 53.44 60.47
N LEU A 50 -23.10 54.68 60.93
CA LEU A 50 -22.81 55.85 60.12
C LEU A 50 -21.31 56.11 59.92
N ILE A 51 -20.48 55.86 60.95
CA ILE A 51 -19.02 55.99 60.83
C ILE A 51 -18.45 54.94 59.92
N ILE A 52 -18.91 53.70 60.00
CA ILE A 52 -18.50 52.61 59.08
C ILE A 52 -18.95 52.92 57.65
N LEU A 53 -20.15 53.44 57.46
CA LEU A 53 -20.66 53.83 56.13
C LEU A 53 -19.88 55.00 55.53
N ALA A 54 -19.52 56.02 56.39
CA ALA A 54 -18.69 57.15 55.95
C ALA A 54 -17.26 56.69 55.63
N ALA A 55 -16.66 55.78 56.39
CA ALA A 55 -15.36 55.20 56.15
C ALA A 55 -15.36 54.33 54.79
N LEU A 56 -16.45 53.60 54.58
CA LEU A 56 -16.61 52.83 53.30
C LEU A 56 -16.79 53.71 52.10
N LEU A 57 -17.59 54.81 52.25
CA LEU A 57 -17.73 55.80 51.16
C LEU A 57 -16.43 56.56 50.86
N GLY A 58 -15.67 56.88 51.95
CA GLY A 58 -14.36 57.51 51.83
C GLY A 58 -13.34 56.57 51.17
N PHE A 59 -13.39 55.28 51.45
CA PHE A 59 -12.54 54.28 50.84
C PHE A 59 -12.91 54.04 49.37
N ILE A 60 -14.19 54.02 49.04
CA ILE A 60 -14.67 53.93 47.65
C ILE A 60 -14.26 55.18 46.85
N ALA A 61 -14.42 56.40 47.46
CA ALA A 61 -13.96 57.64 46.83
C ALA A 61 -12.45 57.68 46.64
N TYR A 62 -11.67 57.17 47.62
CA TYR A 62 -10.21 57.07 47.53
C TYR A 62 -9.79 56.11 46.45
N VAL A 63 -10.41 54.89 46.34
CA VAL A 63 -10.14 53.92 45.26
C VAL A 63 -10.54 54.49 43.91
N TRP A 64 -11.63 55.28 43.85
CA TRP A 64 -12.06 55.90 42.60
C TRP A 64 -11.14 57.08 42.16
N PHE A 65 -10.60 57.83 43.11
CA PHE A 65 -9.69 58.92 42.84
C PHE A 65 -8.24 58.45 42.66
N SER A 66 -7.81 57.38 43.29
CA SER A 66 -6.50 56.77 43.12
C SER A 66 -6.38 55.98 41.84
N ASN A 67 -7.51 55.51 41.31
CA ASN A 67 -7.60 54.87 39.97
C ASN A 67 -7.81 55.90 38.84
N GLY A 68 -7.47 57.15 39.06
CA GLY A 68 -7.38 58.18 38.03
C GLY A 68 -6.40 57.75 36.96
N SER A 69 -6.96 57.23 35.88
CA SER A 69 -6.49 57.30 34.48
C SER A 69 -4.97 57.32 34.26
N GLN A 70 -4.30 56.28 34.55
CA GLN A 70 -3.16 55.95 33.69
C GLN A 70 -3.72 55.07 32.58
N ALA A 71 -4.18 55.68 31.48
CA ALA A 71 -4.24 55.00 30.21
C ALA A 71 -2.85 54.34 30.00
N PRO A 72 -2.79 53.03 29.74
CA PRO A 72 -1.51 52.42 29.41
C PRO A 72 -1.04 53.12 28.12
N GLN A 73 -0.08 54.02 28.27
CA GLN A 73 0.74 54.44 27.13
C GLN A 73 1.33 53.14 26.62
N MET A 74 0.74 52.64 25.54
CA MET A 74 1.42 51.70 24.66
C MET A 74 2.70 52.43 24.21
N ARG A 75 3.79 52.21 24.98
CA ARG A 75 5.12 52.37 24.45
C ARG A 75 5.18 51.51 23.23
N GLY A 76 4.92 52.10 22.08
CA GLY A 76 5.38 51.60 20.82
C GLY A 76 6.90 51.44 20.94
N GLY A 77 7.31 50.29 21.49
CA GLY A 77 8.68 49.82 21.40
C GLY A 77 8.92 49.52 19.93
N GLY A 78 9.29 50.53 19.16
CA GLY A 78 9.84 50.37 17.83
C GLY A 78 11.23 49.73 17.88
N GLY A 79 11.34 48.59 18.55
CA GLY A 79 12.47 47.69 18.37
C GLY A 79 12.21 46.96 17.06
N GLN A 80 12.96 47.27 16.03
CA GLN A 80 12.95 46.48 14.81
C GLN A 80 13.21 45.02 15.18
N THR A 81 12.21 44.14 14.96
CA THR A 81 12.35 42.73 15.26
C THR A 81 13.24 42.11 14.17
N THR A 82 14.41 41.67 14.60
CA THR A 82 15.35 40.98 13.70
C THR A 82 14.81 39.62 13.37
N VAL A 83 14.72 39.31 12.08
CA VAL A 83 14.20 38.03 11.58
C VAL A 83 15.16 37.42 10.57
N LYS A 84 15.18 36.10 10.50
CA LYS A 84 15.79 35.39 9.36
C LYS A 84 14.70 35.05 8.37
N THR A 85 15.02 35.20 7.10
CA THR A 85 14.11 34.96 6.00
C THR A 85 14.63 33.86 5.08
N ALA A 86 13.72 33.27 4.32
CA ALA A 86 14.04 32.35 3.23
C ALA A 86 13.17 32.71 2.03
N THR A 87 13.76 32.66 0.84
CA THR A 87 13.02 32.85 -0.42
C THR A 87 12.32 31.57 -0.81
N ILE A 88 11.06 31.64 -1.17
CA ILE A 88 10.29 30.52 -1.67
C ILE A 88 10.75 30.19 -3.09
N THR A 89 11.19 28.94 -3.27
CA THR A 89 11.61 28.41 -4.56
C THR A 89 10.71 27.27 -4.98
N SER A 90 10.56 27.09 -6.28
CA SER A 90 9.95 25.88 -6.80
C SER A 90 10.99 24.75 -6.83
N ALA A 91 10.63 23.59 -6.34
CA ALA A 91 11.43 22.39 -6.40
C ALA A 91 10.64 21.24 -7.05
N GLU A 92 11.36 20.33 -7.69
CA GLU A 92 10.74 19.12 -8.21
C GLU A 92 10.42 18.18 -7.04
N LEU A 93 9.14 17.84 -6.92
CA LEU A 93 8.67 16.87 -5.94
C LEU A 93 8.23 15.62 -6.68
N THR A 94 8.98 14.53 -6.50
CA THR A 94 8.58 13.21 -6.96
C THR A 94 7.54 12.66 -5.99
N ARG A 95 6.30 12.56 -6.44
CA ARG A 95 5.27 11.86 -5.67
C ARG A 95 5.53 10.37 -5.77
N GLN A 96 5.56 9.69 -4.64
CA GLN A 96 5.75 8.25 -4.56
C GLN A 96 4.54 7.60 -3.90
N VAL A 97 4.06 6.51 -4.50
CA VAL A 97 3.07 5.63 -3.90
C VAL A 97 3.77 4.36 -3.44
N LYS A 98 3.63 4.04 -2.17
CA LYS A 98 4.15 2.82 -1.58
C LYS A 98 3.01 1.84 -1.36
N SER A 99 3.22 0.60 -1.80
CA SER A 99 2.25 -0.48 -1.64
C SER A 99 2.96 -1.79 -1.31
N LEU A 100 2.21 -2.71 -0.75
CA LEU A 100 2.64 -4.10 -0.60
C LEU A 100 2.18 -4.89 -1.83
N GLY A 101 3.08 -5.66 -2.40
CA GLY A 101 2.80 -6.52 -3.54
C GLY A 101 3.19 -7.97 -3.27
N THR A 102 2.68 -8.85 -4.12
CA THR A 102 3.02 -10.26 -4.13
C THR A 102 3.76 -10.59 -5.41
N ALA A 103 4.88 -11.28 -5.27
CA ALA A 103 5.61 -11.85 -6.40
C ALA A 103 4.85 -13.04 -6.97
N LEU A 104 4.62 -13.07 -8.26
CA LEU A 104 4.05 -14.20 -9.01
C LEU A 104 5.03 -14.60 -10.10
N ALA A 105 5.03 -15.87 -10.46
CA ALA A 105 5.77 -16.30 -11.65
C ALA A 105 5.23 -15.58 -12.89
N TYR A 106 6.07 -15.41 -13.91
CA TYR A 106 5.63 -14.86 -15.20
C TYR A 106 4.59 -15.77 -15.85
N ASP A 107 4.92 -17.07 -15.94
CA ASP A 107 4.00 -18.16 -16.27
C ASP A 107 4.09 -19.25 -15.20
N SER A 108 2.95 -19.83 -14.83
CA SER A 108 2.86 -20.89 -13.82
C SER A 108 1.84 -21.94 -14.25
N ALA A 109 2.22 -23.20 -14.17
CA ALA A 109 1.35 -24.30 -14.46
C ALA A 109 1.54 -25.44 -13.46
N LYS A 110 0.42 -26.10 -13.09
CA LYS A 110 0.47 -27.40 -12.47
C LYS A 110 0.55 -28.45 -13.57
N ILE A 111 1.60 -29.24 -13.56
CA ILE A 111 1.78 -30.37 -14.49
C ILE A 111 0.91 -31.51 -14.00
N VAL A 112 -0.12 -31.80 -14.76
CA VAL A 112 -1.11 -32.84 -14.44
C VAL A 112 -1.19 -33.87 -15.56
N THR A 113 -1.65 -35.09 -15.24
CA THR A 113 -1.97 -36.08 -16.27
C THR A 113 -3.40 -35.89 -16.80
N ALA A 114 -3.59 -36.09 -18.12
CA ALA A 114 -4.90 -36.07 -18.77
C ALA A 114 -5.63 -37.41 -18.63
N THR A 115 -4.89 -38.53 -18.49
CA THR A 115 -5.42 -39.89 -18.46
C THR A 115 -4.97 -40.62 -17.20
N SER A 116 -5.60 -41.77 -16.89
CA SER A 116 -5.27 -42.60 -15.73
C SER A 116 -4.51 -43.82 -16.19
N ASP A 117 -3.29 -44.01 -15.69
CA ASP A 117 -2.49 -45.25 -15.92
C ASP A 117 -1.29 -45.29 -14.95
N TYR A 118 -0.43 -46.30 -15.09
CA TYR A 118 0.81 -46.45 -14.34
C TYR A 118 1.90 -45.52 -14.93
N LEU A 119 2.67 -44.86 -14.07
CA LEU A 119 3.88 -44.14 -14.47
C LEU A 119 5.02 -45.10 -14.76
N THR A 120 5.49 -45.13 -15.99
CA THR A 120 6.63 -45.95 -16.42
C THR A 120 7.96 -45.25 -16.36
N LEU A 121 7.93 -43.90 -16.41
CA LEU A 121 9.14 -43.06 -16.37
C LEU A 121 8.81 -41.74 -15.69
N VAL A 122 9.70 -41.26 -14.82
CA VAL A 122 9.59 -39.95 -14.18
C VAL A 122 10.94 -39.25 -14.24
N ASN A 123 11.06 -38.26 -15.16
CA ASN A 123 12.23 -37.40 -15.35
C ASN A 123 12.10 -36.06 -14.64
N ILE A 124 11.36 -36.01 -13.55
CA ILE A 124 11.15 -34.80 -12.74
C ILE A 124 12.26 -34.74 -11.71
N ASN A 125 13.24 -33.85 -11.93
CA ASN A 125 14.24 -33.49 -10.95
C ASN A 125 13.84 -32.17 -10.29
N GLU A 126 13.63 -32.19 -8.99
CA GLU A 126 13.14 -31.08 -8.18
C GLU A 126 14.08 -29.87 -8.28
N GLY A 127 13.51 -28.72 -8.55
CA GLY A 127 14.26 -27.45 -8.65
C GLY A 127 15.16 -27.33 -9.90
N GLN A 128 15.06 -28.26 -10.86
CA GLN A 128 15.83 -28.15 -12.11
C GLN A 128 15.11 -27.32 -13.17
N PRO A 129 15.87 -26.56 -13.99
CA PRO A 129 15.33 -25.90 -15.17
C PRO A 129 15.02 -26.93 -16.27
N VAL A 130 13.89 -26.73 -16.93
CA VAL A 130 13.45 -27.53 -18.08
C VAL A 130 13.08 -26.64 -19.25
N LYS A 131 13.16 -27.20 -20.46
CA LYS A 131 12.79 -26.53 -21.70
C LYS A 131 11.41 -26.98 -22.17
N LYS A 132 10.71 -26.12 -22.88
CA LYS A 132 9.45 -26.44 -23.55
C LYS A 132 9.59 -27.72 -24.39
N GLY A 133 8.63 -28.64 -24.25
CA GLY A 133 8.62 -29.92 -24.93
C GLY A 133 9.50 -30.99 -24.30
N GLN A 134 10.25 -30.70 -23.24
CA GLN A 134 11.04 -31.71 -22.53
C GLN A 134 10.12 -32.71 -21.83
N LEU A 135 10.38 -34.01 -22.01
CA LEU A 135 9.63 -35.09 -21.39
C LEU A 135 9.85 -35.10 -19.88
N LEU A 136 8.77 -34.94 -19.11
CA LEU A 136 8.79 -34.93 -17.64
C LEU A 136 8.36 -36.27 -17.04
N ALA A 137 7.36 -36.91 -17.66
CA ALA A 137 6.89 -38.21 -17.23
C ALA A 137 6.23 -38.95 -18.40
N GLN A 138 6.16 -40.28 -18.29
CA GLN A 138 5.52 -41.11 -19.25
C GLN A 138 4.62 -42.14 -18.55
N LEU A 139 3.40 -42.27 -19.02
CA LEU A 139 2.48 -43.29 -18.66
C LEU A 139 2.77 -44.60 -19.43
N ASN A 140 2.14 -45.68 -19.05
CA ASN A 140 2.23 -46.94 -19.79
C ASN A 140 1.52 -46.76 -21.14
N ASP A 141 2.28 -46.72 -22.21
CA ASP A 141 1.82 -46.46 -23.58
C ASP A 141 1.85 -47.72 -24.49
N ALA A 142 2.03 -48.91 -23.86
CA ALA A 142 2.20 -50.16 -24.63
C ALA A 142 0.95 -50.50 -25.42
N GLU A 143 -0.24 -50.36 -24.87
CA GLU A 143 -1.52 -50.64 -25.53
C GLU A 143 -1.75 -49.67 -26.70
N GLU A 144 -1.57 -48.37 -26.51
CA GLU A 144 -1.74 -47.32 -27.52
C GLU A 144 -0.74 -47.52 -28.68
N LYS A 145 0.50 -47.86 -28.37
CA LYS A 145 1.51 -48.17 -29.40
C LYS A 145 1.12 -49.40 -30.22
N ALA A 146 0.62 -50.45 -29.61
CA ALA A 146 0.13 -51.63 -30.29
C ALA A 146 -1.07 -51.30 -31.21
N ARG A 147 -2.00 -50.47 -30.71
CA ARG A 147 -3.17 -50.00 -31.45
C ARG A 147 -2.80 -49.10 -32.63
N VAL A 148 -1.83 -48.24 -32.48
CA VAL A 148 -1.26 -47.42 -33.59
C VAL A 148 -0.65 -48.35 -34.64
N ALA A 149 0.09 -49.39 -34.25
CA ALA A 149 0.70 -50.33 -35.21
C ALA A 149 -0.37 -51.08 -35.98
N GLU A 150 -1.43 -51.58 -35.32
CA GLU A 150 -2.58 -52.26 -35.94
C GLU A 150 -3.26 -51.36 -37.00
N LEU A 151 -3.63 -50.12 -36.59
CA LEU A 151 -4.35 -49.21 -37.46
C LEU A 151 -3.46 -48.75 -38.63
N LYS A 152 -2.15 -48.56 -38.43
CA LYS A 152 -1.22 -48.30 -39.53
C LYS A 152 -1.16 -49.45 -40.53
N ALA A 153 -1.14 -50.71 -40.08
CA ALA A 153 -1.15 -51.86 -40.99
C ALA A 153 -2.46 -51.93 -41.76
N THR A 154 -3.60 -51.75 -41.11
CA THR A 154 -4.93 -51.71 -41.72
C THR A 154 -5.04 -50.58 -42.74
N LEU A 155 -4.61 -49.37 -42.36
CA LEU A 155 -4.63 -48.19 -43.25
C LEU A 155 -3.78 -48.42 -44.52
N ASN A 156 -2.60 -49.04 -44.36
CA ASN A 156 -1.76 -49.41 -45.50
C ASN A 156 -2.43 -50.42 -46.42
N GLU A 157 -3.14 -51.41 -45.88
CA GLU A 157 -3.92 -52.36 -46.70
C GLU A 157 -5.05 -51.64 -47.43
N GLN A 158 -5.83 -50.79 -46.71
CA GLN A 158 -6.89 -49.99 -47.32
C GLN A 158 -6.39 -49.08 -48.48
N LYS A 159 -5.24 -48.42 -48.29
CA LYS A 159 -4.60 -47.61 -49.31
C LYS A 159 -4.14 -48.41 -50.52
N ARG A 160 -3.58 -49.62 -50.31
CA ARG A 160 -3.22 -50.55 -51.41
C ARG A 160 -4.45 -50.98 -52.19
N GLN A 161 -5.55 -51.34 -51.50
CA GLN A 161 -6.82 -51.68 -52.11
C GLN A 161 -7.39 -50.53 -52.96
N LEU A 162 -7.38 -49.32 -52.39
CA LEU A 162 -7.80 -48.10 -53.11
C LEU A 162 -7.00 -47.90 -54.40
N ALA A 163 -5.67 -48.01 -54.32
CA ALA A 163 -4.80 -47.88 -55.51
C ALA A 163 -5.11 -48.92 -56.59
N ARG A 164 -5.42 -50.17 -56.19
CA ARG A 164 -5.88 -51.22 -57.13
C ARG A 164 -7.20 -50.82 -57.82
N LEU A 165 -8.18 -50.35 -57.05
CA LEU A 165 -9.48 -49.92 -57.61
C LEU A 165 -9.32 -48.67 -58.46
N THR A 166 -8.51 -47.71 -58.15
CA THR A 166 -8.23 -46.52 -58.96
C THR A 166 -7.63 -46.85 -60.28
N ASN A 167 -6.78 -47.92 -60.36
CA ASN A 167 -6.24 -48.39 -61.66
C ASN A 167 -7.30 -49.07 -62.52
N LEU A 168 -8.26 -49.78 -61.86
CA LEU A 168 -9.37 -50.46 -62.60
C LEU A 168 -10.42 -49.44 -63.06
N THR A 169 -10.72 -48.35 -62.39
CA THR A 169 -11.67 -47.32 -62.84
C THR A 169 -11.25 -46.56 -64.04
N ARG A 170 -9.96 -46.55 -64.42
CA ARG A 170 -9.46 -45.98 -65.64
C ARG A 170 -9.92 -46.77 -66.89
N THR A 171 -10.36 -48.02 -66.68
CA THR A 171 -10.75 -48.91 -67.78
C THR A 171 -12.24 -49.29 -67.79
N GLN A 172 -12.96 -49.13 -66.65
CA GLN A 172 -14.34 -49.52 -66.52
C GLN A 172 -15.14 -48.56 -65.57
N ALA A 173 -16.24 -47.96 -66.08
CA ALA A 173 -17.05 -46.98 -65.39
C ALA A 173 -17.78 -47.54 -64.15
N SER A 174 -18.04 -48.88 -64.08
CA SER A 174 -18.71 -49.54 -62.94
C SER A 174 -17.87 -49.62 -61.69
N ALA A 175 -16.58 -49.29 -61.74
CA ALA A 175 -15.66 -49.34 -60.55
C ALA A 175 -15.63 -48.04 -59.73
N ILE A 176 -16.30 -46.98 -60.14
CA ILE A 176 -16.29 -45.69 -59.46
C ILE A 176 -16.91 -45.79 -58.05
N SER A 177 -18.09 -46.41 -57.93
CA SER A 177 -18.76 -46.59 -56.64
C SER A 177 -17.92 -47.39 -55.64
N LEU A 178 -17.22 -48.45 -56.10
CA LEU A 178 -16.31 -49.23 -55.26
C LEU A 178 -15.07 -48.44 -54.82
N GLN A 179 -14.58 -47.57 -55.72
CA GLN A 179 -13.49 -46.65 -55.36
C GLN A 179 -13.92 -45.65 -54.30
N ASP A 180 -15.13 -45.03 -54.43
CA ASP A 180 -15.66 -44.10 -53.46
C ASP A 180 -15.90 -44.76 -52.10
N GLU A 181 -16.45 -45.99 -52.06
CA GLU A 181 -16.58 -46.79 -50.86
C GLU A 181 -15.22 -47.04 -50.20
N GLN A 182 -14.23 -47.46 -51.02
CA GLN A 182 -12.89 -47.74 -50.48
C GLN A 182 -12.20 -46.47 -50.01
N GLN A 183 -12.38 -45.34 -50.68
CA GLN A 183 -11.90 -44.03 -50.19
C GLN A 183 -12.51 -43.66 -48.85
N ALA A 184 -13.83 -43.90 -48.68
CA ALA A 184 -14.47 -43.66 -47.40
C ALA A 184 -13.88 -44.53 -46.27
N LYS A 185 -13.54 -45.85 -46.57
CA LYS A 185 -12.86 -46.73 -45.61
C LYS A 185 -11.46 -46.21 -45.25
N VAL A 186 -10.68 -45.73 -46.24
CA VAL A 186 -9.37 -45.12 -45.97
C VAL A 186 -9.52 -43.91 -45.04
N ASN A 187 -10.48 -43.03 -45.32
CA ASN A 187 -10.71 -41.83 -44.53
C ASN A 187 -11.13 -42.19 -43.10
N ALA A 188 -12.03 -43.16 -42.91
CA ALA A 188 -12.47 -43.63 -41.61
C ALA A 188 -11.31 -44.25 -40.80
N THR A 189 -10.49 -45.09 -41.42
CA THR A 189 -9.33 -45.69 -40.75
C THR A 189 -8.26 -44.64 -40.42
N GLN A 190 -8.06 -43.62 -41.30
CA GLN A 190 -7.17 -42.51 -40.99
C GLN A 190 -7.66 -41.73 -39.75
N ALA A 191 -8.96 -41.38 -39.68
CA ALA A 191 -9.52 -40.69 -38.54
C ALA A 191 -9.37 -41.49 -37.22
N GLN A 192 -9.54 -42.84 -37.31
CA GLN A 192 -9.30 -43.71 -36.16
C GLN A 192 -7.84 -43.69 -35.70
N LEU A 193 -6.90 -43.75 -36.68
CA LEU A 193 -5.47 -43.64 -36.37
C LEU A 193 -5.12 -42.31 -35.71
N ASP A 194 -5.65 -41.23 -36.24
CA ASP A 194 -5.41 -39.87 -35.69
C ASP A 194 -5.92 -39.75 -34.24
N ALA A 195 -7.08 -40.34 -33.94
CA ALA A 195 -7.62 -40.37 -32.60
C ALA A 195 -6.75 -41.16 -31.63
N VAL A 196 -6.18 -42.30 -32.06
CA VAL A 196 -5.28 -43.11 -31.18
C VAL A 196 -3.92 -42.44 -31.05
N LEU A 197 -3.42 -41.77 -32.10
CA LEU A 197 -2.19 -40.94 -31.99
C LEU A 197 -2.35 -39.78 -31.01
N ALA A 198 -3.53 -39.12 -30.96
CA ALA A 198 -3.81 -38.11 -29.97
C ALA A 198 -3.75 -38.67 -28.54
N ARG A 199 -4.40 -39.87 -28.31
CA ARG A 199 -4.30 -40.54 -27.00
C ARG A 199 -2.87 -40.91 -26.62
N LEU A 200 -2.10 -41.46 -27.58
CA LEU A 200 -0.68 -41.78 -27.37
C LEU A 200 0.12 -40.54 -26.97
N SER A 201 -0.18 -39.38 -27.55
CA SER A 201 0.48 -38.14 -27.17
C SER A 201 0.15 -37.70 -25.74
N GLU A 202 -1.05 -38.00 -25.24
CA GLU A 202 -1.46 -37.72 -23.86
C GLU A 202 -0.75 -38.63 -22.82
N MET A 203 -0.16 -39.78 -23.25
CA MET A 203 0.65 -40.64 -22.38
C MET A 203 2.03 -40.00 -22.09
N GLN A 204 2.45 -39.03 -22.85
CA GLN A 204 3.71 -38.29 -22.65
C GLN A 204 3.43 -36.92 -22.05
N ILE A 205 3.92 -36.69 -20.85
CA ILE A 205 3.73 -35.45 -20.12
C ILE A 205 4.97 -34.59 -20.32
N ASN A 206 4.83 -33.54 -21.12
CA ASN A 206 5.92 -32.63 -21.50
C ASN A 206 5.75 -31.26 -20.85
N ALA A 207 6.86 -30.54 -20.68
CA ALA A 207 6.85 -29.17 -20.21
C ALA A 207 6.18 -28.23 -21.25
N PRO A 208 5.15 -27.44 -20.87
CA PRO A 208 4.46 -26.54 -21.79
C PRO A 208 5.27 -25.30 -22.15
N PHE A 209 6.18 -24.85 -21.30
CA PHE A 209 7.07 -23.71 -21.46
C PHE A 209 8.40 -23.94 -20.72
N ASP A 210 9.36 -23.04 -20.92
CA ASP A 210 10.64 -23.06 -20.21
C ASP A 210 10.45 -22.58 -18.77
N GLY A 211 11.00 -23.28 -17.79
CA GLY A 211 10.81 -22.88 -16.39
C GLY A 211 11.55 -23.80 -15.41
N LEU A 212 11.29 -23.56 -14.14
CA LEU A 212 11.83 -24.32 -13.02
C LEU A 212 10.79 -25.27 -12.47
N LEU A 213 11.14 -26.54 -12.32
CA LEU A 213 10.25 -27.53 -11.71
C LEU A 213 10.16 -27.35 -10.20
N GLY A 214 8.96 -27.50 -9.67
CA GLY A 214 8.71 -27.61 -8.24
C GLY A 214 9.04 -28.98 -7.68
N LEU A 215 8.48 -29.27 -6.51
CA LEU A 215 8.66 -30.57 -5.85
C LEU A 215 7.84 -31.66 -6.56
N ARG A 216 8.40 -32.84 -6.67
CA ARG A 216 7.77 -34.01 -7.25
C ARG A 216 6.74 -34.62 -6.28
N GLN A 217 5.54 -34.88 -6.76
CA GLN A 217 4.44 -35.41 -5.95
C GLN A 217 4.11 -36.88 -6.26
N VAL A 218 4.80 -37.47 -7.22
CA VAL A 218 4.54 -38.85 -7.68
C VAL A 218 5.82 -39.63 -7.82
N SER A 219 5.70 -40.98 -7.85
CA SER A 219 6.84 -41.87 -8.02
C SER A 219 6.64 -42.77 -9.23
N GLU A 220 7.74 -43.23 -9.81
CA GLU A 220 7.73 -44.25 -10.88
C GLU A 220 7.07 -45.51 -10.37
N GLY A 221 6.28 -46.17 -11.20
CA GLY A 221 5.48 -47.32 -10.86
C GLY A 221 4.15 -47.03 -10.17
N ALA A 222 3.86 -45.78 -9.80
CA ALA A 222 2.59 -45.42 -9.21
C ALA A 222 1.46 -45.42 -10.25
N TYR A 223 0.28 -45.91 -9.84
CA TYR A 223 -0.95 -45.70 -10.59
C TYR A 223 -1.50 -44.31 -10.26
N ILE A 224 -1.71 -43.49 -11.27
CA ILE A 224 -2.23 -42.14 -11.13
C ILE A 224 -3.53 -41.95 -11.91
N THR A 225 -4.39 -41.08 -11.44
CA THR A 225 -5.68 -40.77 -12.08
C THR A 225 -5.60 -39.41 -12.82
N ALA A 226 -6.47 -39.24 -13.81
CA ALA A 226 -6.59 -37.98 -14.54
C ALA A 226 -6.74 -36.79 -13.59
N GLY A 227 -6.00 -35.73 -13.80
CA GLY A 227 -5.95 -34.53 -12.94
C GLY A 227 -4.97 -34.62 -11.76
N THR A 228 -4.28 -35.76 -11.56
CA THR A 228 -3.23 -35.86 -10.54
C THR A 228 -2.10 -34.91 -10.86
N VAL A 229 -1.70 -34.09 -9.88
CA VAL A 229 -0.56 -33.17 -10.02
C VAL A 229 0.74 -33.94 -9.84
N LEU A 230 1.63 -33.87 -10.84
CA LEU A 230 2.95 -34.48 -10.77
C LEU A 230 3.97 -33.53 -10.13
N THR A 231 3.94 -32.27 -10.54
CA THR A 231 4.80 -31.18 -10.08
C THR A 231 4.20 -29.84 -10.49
N THR A 232 4.83 -28.73 -10.09
CA THR A 232 4.57 -27.41 -10.65
C THR A 232 5.70 -27.01 -11.61
N LEU A 233 5.39 -26.13 -12.55
CA LEU A 233 6.37 -25.52 -13.45
C LEU A 233 6.15 -24.01 -13.43
N ASP A 234 7.19 -23.27 -13.06
CA ASP A 234 7.15 -21.81 -12.93
C ASP A 234 8.25 -21.17 -13.79
N ASP A 235 7.88 -20.27 -14.69
CA ASP A 235 8.83 -19.34 -15.29
C ASP A 235 9.10 -18.20 -14.33
N ILE A 236 10.29 -18.22 -13.75
CA ILE A 236 10.78 -17.19 -12.81
C ILE A 236 11.88 -16.32 -13.42
N SER A 237 12.12 -16.39 -14.71
CA SER A 237 13.07 -15.49 -15.41
C SER A 237 12.68 -14.03 -15.28
N LYS A 238 11.38 -13.79 -15.21
CA LYS A 238 10.73 -12.53 -14.83
C LYS A 238 9.74 -12.78 -13.72
N ILE A 239 9.55 -11.78 -12.89
CA ILE A 239 8.53 -11.82 -11.85
C ILE A 239 7.43 -10.83 -12.17
N ARG A 240 6.20 -11.30 -12.14
CA ARG A 240 5.02 -10.47 -12.15
C ARG A 240 4.74 -10.02 -10.71
N VAL A 241 4.72 -8.74 -10.49
CA VAL A 241 4.41 -8.15 -9.18
C VAL A 241 2.98 -7.66 -9.20
N GLU A 242 2.14 -8.30 -8.41
CA GLU A 242 0.75 -7.86 -8.21
C GLU A 242 0.66 -7.00 -6.96
N PHE A 243 0.13 -5.79 -7.08
CA PHE A 243 -0.05 -4.86 -5.96
C PHE A 243 -1.27 -3.97 -6.19
N ASN A 244 -1.78 -3.38 -5.11
CA ASN A 244 -2.96 -2.53 -5.15
C ASN A 244 -2.57 -1.07 -4.93
N VAL A 245 -3.16 -0.17 -5.71
CA VAL A 245 -3.00 1.27 -5.59
C VAL A 245 -4.35 1.92 -5.32
N SER A 246 -4.40 2.86 -4.37
CA SER A 246 -5.64 3.56 -4.02
C SER A 246 -6.21 4.34 -5.21
N GLU A 247 -7.54 4.37 -5.32
CA GLU A 247 -8.31 5.15 -6.29
C GLU A 247 -7.84 6.61 -6.42
N HIS A 248 -7.34 7.17 -5.33
CA HIS A 248 -6.82 8.55 -5.29
C HIS A 248 -5.71 8.84 -6.31
N TYR A 249 -4.92 7.82 -6.67
CA TYR A 249 -3.76 7.97 -7.55
C TYR A 249 -4.02 7.50 -8.99
N ILE A 250 -5.25 7.08 -9.31
CA ILE A 250 -5.56 6.49 -10.63
C ILE A 250 -5.25 7.44 -11.79
N ALA A 251 -5.54 8.73 -11.62
CA ALA A 251 -5.31 9.74 -12.66
C ALA A 251 -3.82 9.91 -12.99
N ASP A 252 -2.95 9.59 -12.03
CA ASP A 252 -1.50 9.74 -12.16
C ASP A 252 -0.81 8.45 -12.64
N LEU A 253 -1.54 7.30 -12.66
CA LEU A 253 -0.98 6.01 -13.07
C LEU A 253 -0.97 5.85 -14.59
N GLN A 254 0.16 5.42 -15.12
CA GLN A 254 0.34 5.12 -16.53
C GLN A 254 1.09 3.80 -16.73
N LEU A 255 0.92 3.19 -17.89
CA LEU A 255 1.73 2.05 -18.30
C LEU A 255 3.20 2.47 -18.45
N GLU A 256 4.11 1.52 -18.29
CA GLU A 256 5.57 1.69 -18.39
C GLU A 256 6.18 2.60 -17.28
N MET A 257 5.41 3.04 -16.28
CA MET A 257 5.98 3.74 -15.13
C MET A 257 7.00 2.88 -14.39
N PRO A 258 8.11 3.47 -13.92
CA PRO A 258 9.13 2.75 -13.18
C PRO A 258 8.62 2.31 -11.81
N LEU A 259 9.03 1.10 -11.42
CA LEU A 259 8.78 0.51 -10.12
C LEU A 259 10.12 0.25 -9.43
N ALA A 260 10.24 0.73 -8.20
CA ALA A 260 11.31 0.36 -7.30
C ALA A 260 10.76 -0.67 -6.29
N ILE A 261 11.36 -1.85 -6.27
CA ILE A 261 10.87 -2.98 -5.49
C ILE A 261 11.96 -3.44 -4.55
N THR A 262 11.58 -3.64 -3.28
CA THR A 262 12.49 -4.20 -2.27
C THR A 262 11.84 -5.36 -1.54
N ASN A 263 12.66 -6.25 -1.01
CA ASN A 263 12.19 -7.37 -0.20
C ASN A 263 13.06 -7.49 1.06
N VAL A 264 12.42 -7.78 2.19
CA VAL A 264 13.08 -7.85 3.50
C VAL A 264 14.22 -8.87 3.53
N ALA A 265 14.11 -9.98 2.80
CA ALA A 265 15.15 -11.01 2.76
C ALA A 265 16.46 -10.55 2.09
N TYR A 266 16.40 -9.52 1.25
CA TYR A 266 17.55 -8.98 0.51
C TYR A 266 17.98 -7.59 0.99
N GLY A 267 17.47 -7.14 2.13
CA GLY A 267 17.85 -5.88 2.77
C GLY A 267 17.62 -4.66 1.88
N GLN A 268 18.69 -3.95 1.53
CA GLN A 268 18.65 -2.72 0.71
C GLN A 268 18.70 -2.98 -0.81
N THR A 269 18.73 -4.25 -1.25
CA THR A 269 18.77 -4.56 -2.68
C THR A 269 17.46 -4.12 -3.33
N GLN A 270 17.56 -3.24 -4.31
CA GLN A 270 16.44 -2.75 -5.09
C GLN A 270 16.37 -3.49 -6.42
N PHE A 271 15.19 -3.96 -6.75
CA PHE A 271 14.85 -4.53 -8.04
C PHE A 271 14.02 -3.50 -8.81
N ASN A 272 14.39 -3.24 -10.06
CA ASN A 272 13.69 -2.28 -10.89
C ASN A 272 12.75 -3.01 -11.84
N GLY A 273 11.57 -2.47 -12.00
CA GLY A 273 10.55 -2.99 -12.90
C GLY A 273 9.74 -1.87 -13.54
N THR A 274 8.72 -2.25 -14.29
CA THR A 274 7.77 -1.32 -14.91
C THR A 274 6.34 -1.82 -14.78
N ILE A 275 5.39 -0.90 -14.75
CA ILE A 275 3.95 -1.21 -14.80
C ILE A 275 3.62 -1.72 -16.19
N LYS A 276 3.00 -2.90 -16.29
CA LYS A 276 2.60 -3.52 -17.57
C LYS A 276 1.10 -3.58 -17.77
N ALA A 277 0.34 -3.65 -16.69
CA ALA A 277 -1.11 -3.69 -16.79
C ALA A 277 -1.77 -3.05 -15.57
N LEU A 278 -2.89 -2.41 -15.81
CA LEU A 278 -3.82 -1.90 -14.80
C LEU A 278 -5.15 -2.64 -14.99
N ASP A 279 -5.72 -3.16 -13.91
CA ASP A 279 -7.05 -3.77 -13.98
C ASP A 279 -8.07 -2.69 -14.37
N PRO A 280 -8.95 -2.92 -15.36
CA PRO A 280 -9.99 -1.95 -15.71
C PRO A 280 -11.05 -1.79 -14.62
N ARG A 281 -11.06 -2.61 -13.59
CA ARG A 281 -12.02 -2.60 -12.49
C ARG A 281 -11.35 -2.18 -11.20
N LEU A 282 -12.09 -1.37 -10.43
CA LEU A 282 -11.77 -1.08 -9.04
C LEU A 282 -12.40 -2.12 -8.13
N ASP A 283 -11.67 -2.49 -7.08
CA ASP A 283 -12.24 -3.21 -5.96
C ASP A 283 -13.12 -2.24 -5.13
N PRO A 284 -14.44 -2.47 -5.04
CA PRO A 284 -15.35 -1.55 -4.36
C PRO A 284 -15.20 -1.58 -2.83
N VAL A 285 -14.59 -2.62 -2.27
CA VAL A 285 -14.38 -2.78 -0.82
C VAL A 285 -13.15 -2.02 -0.38
N THR A 286 -12.02 -2.23 -1.08
CA THR A 286 -10.75 -1.60 -0.74
C THR A 286 -10.54 -0.25 -1.40
N ARG A 287 -11.41 0.14 -2.36
CA ARG A 287 -11.26 1.37 -3.16
C ARG A 287 -9.87 1.46 -3.79
N SER A 288 -9.42 0.37 -4.39
CA SER A 288 -8.10 0.27 -5.01
C SER A 288 -8.17 -0.38 -6.38
N ILE A 289 -7.19 -0.06 -7.22
CA ILE A 289 -6.95 -0.69 -8.52
C ILE A 289 -5.83 -1.70 -8.38
N LYS A 290 -6.01 -2.88 -8.98
CA LYS A 290 -4.97 -3.89 -9.07
C LYS A 290 -4.02 -3.55 -10.21
N VAL A 291 -2.72 -3.59 -9.92
CA VAL A 291 -1.65 -3.23 -10.84
C VAL A 291 -0.70 -4.42 -10.98
N HIS A 292 -0.32 -4.73 -12.21
CA HIS A 292 0.73 -5.70 -12.50
C HIS A 292 1.98 -4.99 -13.00
N GLY A 293 3.07 -5.19 -12.30
CA GLY A 293 4.41 -4.82 -12.73
C GLY A 293 5.19 -6.04 -13.21
N ILE A 294 6.20 -5.82 -14.02
CA ILE A 294 7.17 -6.84 -14.43
C ILE A 294 8.56 -6.41 -13.98
N VAL A 295 9.28 -7.35 -13.40
CA VAL A 295 10.65 -7.21 -12.93
C VAL A 295 11.50 -8.30 -13.54
N ASP A 296 12.65 -7.96 -14.10
CA ASP A 296 13.62 -8.95 -14.55
C ASP A 296 14.30 -9.62 -13.36
N ASN A 297 14.36 -10.94 -13.38
CA ASN A 297 14.89 -11.77 -12.29
C ASN A 297 16.04 -12.66 -12.74
N THR A 298 17.01 -12.06 -13.42
CA THR A 298 18.15 -12.78 -14.02
C THR A 298 18.98 -13.59 -13.02
N GLU A 299 19.03 -13.12 -11.77
CA GLU A 299 19.74 -13.80 -10.68
C GLU A 299 18.86 -14.82 -9.94
N LEU A 300 17.59 -15.00 -10.36
CA LEU A 300 16.61 -15.92 -9.77
C LEU A 300 16.43 -15.75 -8.24
N LYS A 301 16.67 -14.52 -7.75
CA LYS A 301 16.53 -14.16 -6.33
C LYS A 301 15.08 -14.07 -5.90
N LEU A 302 14.25 -13.44 -6.72
CA LEU A 302 12.82 -13.31 -6.43
C LEU A 302 12.12 -14.63 -6.71
N ARG A 303 11.25 -15.04 -5.79
CA ARG A 303 10.47 -16.28 -5.91
C ARG A 303 8.98 -15.97 -5.80
N PRO A 304 8.12 -16.70 -6.53
CA PRO A 304 6.68 -16.62 -6.36
C PRO A 304 6.27 -16.79 -4.90
N GLY A 305 5.29 -16.01 -4.45
CA GLY A 305 4.83 -15.97 -3.06
C GLY A 305 5.57 -15.00 -2.15
N MET A 306 6.67 -14.39 -2.58
CA MET A 306 7.35 -13.38 -1.77
C MET A 306 6.52 -12.10 -1.64
N LEU A 307 6.52 -11.54 -0.42
CA LEU A 307 5.98 -10.20 -0.15
C LEU A 307 7.00 -9.15 -0.59
N LEU A 308 6.56 -8.18 -1.36
CA LEU A 308 7.39 -7.13 -1.93
C LEU A 308 6.91 -5.75 -1.48
N ASN A 309 7.83 -4.87 -1.13
CA ASN A 309 7.54 -3.45 -0.98
C ASN A 309 7.72 -2.78 -2.34
N VAL A 310 6.65 -2.27 -2.88
CA VAL A 310 6.60 -1.63 -4.20
C VAL A 310 6.49 -0.13 -4.01
N THR A 311 7.39 0.61 -4.64
CA THR A 311 7.33 2.06 -4.73
C THR A 311 7.14 2.43 -6.19
N VAL A 312 6.02 3.11 -6.47
CA VAL A 312 5.71 3.67 -7.79
C VAL A 312 6.11 5.13 -7.78
N GLU A 313 6.94 5.55 -8.72
CA GLU A 313 7.27 6.96 -8.90
C GLU A 313 6.23 7.58 -9.84
N LEU A 314 5.40 8.47 -9.29
CA LEU A 314 4.46 9.27 -10.06
C LEU A 314 5.19 10.44 -10.72
N ALA A 315 4.50 11.18 -11.60
CA ALA A 315 5.10 12.31 -12.30
C ALA A 315 5.70 13.34 -11.34
N ASN A 316 6.87 13.86 -11.69
CA ASN A 316 7.50 14.96 -11.00
C ASN A 316 6.69 16.25 -11.24
N ASN A 317 6.20 16.84 -10.16
CA ASN A 317 5.54 18.14 -10.22
C ASN A 317 6.48 19.21 -9.65
N LYS A 318 6.57 20.35 -10.34
CA LYS A 318 7.16 21.55 -9.75
C LYS A 318 6.19 22.11 -8.72
N VAL A 319 6.58 22.10 -7.47
CA VAL A 319 5.78 22.57 -6.34
C VAL A 319 6.54 23.65 -5.58
N LEU A 320 5.80 24.62 -5.03
CA LEU A 320 6.38 25.60 -4.12
C LEU A 320 6.66 24.90 -2.79
N GLN A 321 7.86 25.10 -2.26
CA GLN A 321 8.25 24.54 -0.97
C GLN A 321 8.55 25.65 0.03
N VAL A 322 8.08 25.48 1.26
CA VAL A 322 8.36 26.35 2.39
C VAL A 322 9.11 25.58 3.47
N PRO A 323 10.19 26.13 4.07
CA PRO A 323 10.84 25.51 5.21
C PRO A 323 9.85 25.29 6.36
N GLU A 324 9.88 24.12 6.99
CA GLU A 324 8.94 23.77 8.08
C GLU A 324 8.98 24.80 9.23
N LYS A 325 10.14 25.42 9.49
CA LYS A 325 10.34 26.45 10.51
C LYS A 325 9.56 27.75 10.24
N ALA A 326 9.20 28.04 9.00
CA ALA A 326 8.44 29.25 8.65
C ALA A 326 6.95 29.11 8.96
N ILE A 327 6.45 27.89 9.21
CA ILE A 327 5.03 27.63 9.37
C ILE A 327 4.59 27.90 10.79
N VAL A 328 3.60 28.76 10.95
CA VAL A 328 2.99 29.09 12.23
C VAL A 328 1.60 28.48 12.28
N PRO A 329 1.40 27.39 13.07
CA PRO A 329 0.08 26.81 13.25
C PRO A 329 -0.75 27.71 14.19
N LEU A 330 -1.96 28.04 13.77
CA LEU A 330 -2.90 28.80 14.58
C LEU A 330 -4.28 28.10 14.51
N GLN A 331 -4.68 27.48 15.60
CA GLN A 331 -5.89 26.65 15.68
C GLN A 331 -5.86 25.51 14.63
N ASN A 332 -6.75 25.55 13.64
CA ASN A 332 -6.86 24.55 12.57
C ASN A 332 -6.34 25.07 11.22
N ARG A 333 -5.53 26.15 11.21
CA ARG A 333 -5.00 26.78 10.00
C ARG A 333 -3.50 26.98 10.12
N HIS A 334 -2.86 27.11 8.98
CA HIS A 334 -1.41 27.33 8.90
C HIS A 334 -1.16 28.68 8.25
N TYR A 335 -0.23 29.42 8.82
CA TYR A 335 0.15 30.76 8.36
C TYR A 335 1.65 30.84 8.17
N VAL A 336 2.06 31.75 7.33
CA VAL A 336 3.45 32.20 7.20
C VAL A 336 3.47 33.73 7.25
N PHE A 337 4.61 34.30 7.62
CA PHE A 337 4.84 35.73 7.54
C PHE A 337 5.67 36.02 6.30
N VAL A 338 5.06 36.70 5.31
CA VAL A 338 5.70 37.16 4.09
C VAL A 338 6.25 38.56 4.30
N VAL A 339 7.51 38.77 3.97
CA VAL A 339 8.16 40.09 4.03
C VAL A 339 7.88 40.82 2.74
N LYS A 340 7.32 42.03 2.85
CA LYS A 340 7.06 42.91 1.71
C LYS A 340 8.31 43.77 1.35
N PRO A 341 8.32 44.43 0.18
CA PRO A 341 9.42 45.30 -0.22
C PRO A 341 9.67 46.51 0.71
N ASP A 342 8.66 46.87 1.52
CA ASP A 342 8.71 47.93 2.53
C ASP A 342 9.18 47.43 3.91
N ASP A 343 9.74 46.22 3.98
CA ASP A 343 10.16 45.52 5.20
C ASP A 343 9.02 45.23 6.20
N SER A 344 7.77 45.47 5.83
CA SER A 344 6.64 45.07 6.66
C SER A 344 6.32 43.57 6.45
N VAL A 345 5.87 42.88 7.51
CA VAL A 345 5.43 41.49 7.41
C VAL A 345 3.93 41.41 7.27
N GLN A 346 3.48 40.50 6.40
CA GLN A 346 2.08 40.15 6.23
C GLN A 346 1.87 38.71 6.61
N GLN A 347 0.91 38.43 7.47
CA GLN A 347 0.47 37.08 7.79
C GLN A 347 -0.40 36.57 6.64
N VAL A 348 0.00 35.48 6.02
CA VAL A 348 -0.69 34.85 4.89
C VAL A 348 -1.11 33.45 5.28
N GLU A 349 -2.38 33.10 5.07
CA GLU A 349 -2.88 31.75 5.24
C GLU A 349 -2.41 30.89 4.09
N ILE A 350 -1.88 29.70 4.41
CA ILE A 350 -1.39 28.74 3.42
C ILE A 350 -2.10 27.41 3.57
N LYS A 351 -2.28 26.72 2.44
CA LYS A 351 -2.68 25.33 2.42
C LYS A 351 -1.46 24.47 2.18
N LEU A 352 -1.24 23.53 3.09
CA LEU A 352 -0.10 22.61 3.05
C LEU A 352 -0.44 21.40 2.20
N GLY A 353 0.54 20.91 1.46
CA GLY A 353 0.52 19.66 0.71
C GLY A 353 1.39 18.59 1.36
N GLN A 354 2.19 17.93 0.56
CA GLN A 354 3.07 16.84 1.00
C GLN A 354 4.25 17.35 1.81
N ARG A 355 4.62 16.64 2.88
CA ARG A 355 5.84 16.91 3.66
C ARG A 355 7.03 16.18 3.05
N VAL A 356 8.13 16.90 2.96
CA VAL A 356 9.44 16.37 2.58
C VAL A 356 10.46 16.70 3.68
N PRO A 357 11.58 16.00 3.80
CA PRO A 357 12.57 16.32 4.82
C PRO A 357 13.00 17.80 4.79
N GLY A 358 12.69 18.54 5.87
CA GLY A 358 13.07 19.96 6.04
C GLY A 358 12.12 20.98 5.41
N SER A 359 11.17 20.61 4.56
CA SER A 359 10.22 21.52 3.90
C SER A 359 8.85 20.88 3.70
N ILE A 360 7.87 21.75 3.39
CA ILE A 360 6.49 21.32 3.12
C ILE A 360 6.03 21.97 1.82
N GLU A 361 5.34 21.19 0.98
CA GLU A 361 4.66 21.69 -0.22
C GLU A 361 3.58 22.70 0.15
N VAL A 362 3.48 23.79 -0.61
CA VAL A 362 2.42 24.80 -0.49
C VAL A 362 1.50 24.71 -1.69
N LEU A 363 0.24 24.33 -1.44
CA LEU A 363 -0.80 24.21 -2.48
C LEU A 363 -1.39 25.58 -2.87
N SER A 364 -1.45 26.52 -1.91
CA SER A 364 -1.96 27.87 -2.15
C SER A 364 -1.54 28.83 -1.05
N GLY A 365 -1.49 30.13 -1.39
CA GLY A 365 -1.21 31.22 -0.45
C GLY A 365 0.13 31.90 -0.68
N LEU A 366 1.08 31.29 -1.40
CA LEU A 366 2.39 31.85 -1.71
C LEU A 366 2.67 31.86 -3.22
N LYS A 367 3.64 32.69 -3.62
CA LYS A 367 4.18 32.74 -4.98
C LYS A 367 5.67 32.44 -4.95
N GLU A 368 6.18 31.97 -6.07
CA GLU A 368 7.63 31.85 -6.25
C GLU A 368 8.31 33.22 -6.14
N GLY A 369 9.38 33.26 -5.36
CA GLY A 369 10.09 34.50 -5.06
C GLY A 369 9.60 35.26 -3.80
N ASP A 370 8.49 34.82 -3.18
CA ASP A 370 8.08 35.40 -1.90
C ASP A 370 9.14 35.12 -0.83
N GLU A 371 9.38 36.09 0.03
CA GLU A 371 10.34 35.99 1.14
C GLU A 371 9.58 35.74 2.44
N VAL A 372 9.81 34.60 3.08
CA VAL A 372 9.11 34.19 4.31
C VAL A 372 10.04 34.18 5.51
N VAL A 373 9.52 34.53 6.67
CA VAL A 373 10.26 34.50 7.94
C VAL A 373 10.38 33.06 8.45
N ILE A 374 11.62 32.62 8.71
CA ILE A 374 11.94 31.29 9.26
C ILE A 374 12.32 31.31 10.75
N GLU A 375 12.83 32.45 11.26
CA GLU A 375 13.13 32.62 12.68
C GLU A 375 12.64 34.00 13.17
N GLY A 376 12.11 34.05 14.38
CA GLY A 376 11.56 35.29 14.99
C GLY A 376 10.03 35.41 14.88
N THR A 377 9.33 34.41 14.37
CA THR A 377 7.88 34.43 14.10
C THR A 377 7.01 34.70 15.34
N GLN A 378 7.45 34.31 16.54
CA GLN A 378 6.65 34.40 17.79
C GLN A 378 6.28 35.84 18.20
N LYS A 379 7.05 36.83 17.76
CA LYS A 379 6.85 38.26 18.10
C LYS A 379 6.19 39.05 16.99
N LEU A 380 5.91 38.41 15.84
CA LEU A 380 5.41 39.06 14.67
C LEU A 380 3.87 39.20 14.71
N ARG A 381 3.40 40.33 14.19
CA ARG A 381 2.00 40.56 13.82
C ARG A 381 1.98 41.21 12.45
N SER A 382 0.90 41.09 11.73
CA SER A 382 0.75 41.76 10.43
C SER A 382 0.96 43.26 10.54
N GLY A 383 1.81 43.82 9.68
CA GLY A 383 2.16 45.25 9.67
C GLY A 383 3.40 45.66 10.49
N VAL A 384 4.05 44.72 11.19
CA VAL A 384 5.32 45.01 11.88
C VAL A 384 6.45 45.14 10.86
N VAL A 385 7.28 46.16 11.00
CA VAL A 385 8.52 46.35 10.23
C VAL A 385 9.64 45.51 10.85
N VAL A 386 10.34 44.75 10.04
CA VAL A 386 11.42 43.86 10.48
C VAL A 386 12.76 44.23 9.88
N THR A 387 13.83 43.87 10.55
CA THR A 387 15.19 43.91 10.00
C THR A 387 15.64 42.53 9.58
N ARG A 388 15.99 42.38 8.31
CA ARG A 388 16.48 41.12 7.75
C ARG A 388 17.90 40.88 8.23
N VAL A 389 18.20 39.66 8.63
CA VAL A 389 19.56 39.14 8.80
C VAL A 389 19.81 38.18 7.69
N GLU A 390 20.72 38.52 6.79
CA GLU A 390 21.20 37.57 5.78
C GLU A 390 21.92 36.38 6.45
N GLN A 391 21.84 35.27 5.80
CA GLN A 391 22.39 33.97 6.25
C GLN A 391 23.91 33.97 6.17
#